data_3093b5c4415f4ae2940c92938972645d
#
_entry.id   3093b5c4415f4ae2940c92938972645d
#
_cell.length_a   1.000
_cell.length_b   1.000
_cell.length_c   1.000
_cell.angle_alpha   90.00
_cell.angle_beta   90.00
_cell.angle_gamma   90.00
#
_symmetry.space_group_name_H-M   'P 1'
#
loop_
_entity.id
_entity.type
_entity.pdbx_description
1 polymer ?
#
loop_
_entity_poly.entity_id
_entity_poly.type
_entity_poly.pdbx_seq_one_letter_code
_entity_poly.pdbx_strand_id
1 'polypeptide(L)'
;VAIRNRLNDLGKTQAASDVGSKHLADYILVEERSELKLSLGPDDQVAYRKLVEEDNDISSGAIYDSYVQLKEYVDRFAPTKDDYKNLIALTSFLDSGVQVLLAIAPGLSEAYVIFETLNDRGADLTTADLLKNYLFSSAGTDSIDYVQAVWTRVNSRFEKSDDFVKFLRHEYMSRHGRVTSRGLYKALQADIGRSPREVRRYLEGVEDALTRYLAFKEPDSSYWSSIPEDVRDSLLAFRRFQFESSMPLLLSAFSNWKQINAVRFVDRVAAWSIRAWVVDNIGGGAAEKAFCGAAVA
;
A
#
# COMPACT_ATOMS: atom_id res chain seq x y z
N VAL A 1 2.25 25.21 12.29
CA VAL A 1 3.63 25.62 11.96
C VAL A 1 3.61 26.68 10.87
N ALA A 2 3.19 26.41 9.62
CA ALA A 2 3.24 27.39 8.51
C ALA A 2 2.59 28.74 8.83
N ILE A 3 1.39 28.75 9.40
CA ILE A 3 0.68 29.99 9.80
C ILE A 3 1.47 30.76 10.85
N ARG A 4 1.98 30.10 11.89
CA ARG A 4 2.79 30.73 12.93
C ARG A 4 4.05 31.35 12.36
N ASN A 5 4.76 30.63 11.51
CA ASN A 5 5.99 31.13 10.88
C ASN A 5 5.67 32.34 10.01
N ARG A 6 4.61 32.32 9.24
CA ARG A 6 4.19 33.49 8.44
C ARG A 6 3.83 34.70 9.29
N LEU A 7 3.13 34.51 10.42
CA LEU A 7 2.84 35.60 11.36
C LEU A 7 4.12 36.24 11.91
N ASN A 8 5.13 35.41 12.22
CA ASN A 8 6.44 35.93 12.64
C ASN A 8 7.14 36.73 11.52
N ASP A 9 7.13 36.23 10.28
CA ASP A 9 7.71 36.91 9.12
C ASP A 9 7.03 38.29 8.87
N LEU A 10 5.75 38.37 9.15
CA LEU A 10 4.97 39.61 9.07
C LEU A 10 5.16 40.53 10.28
N GLY A 11 6.00 40.16 11.27
CA GLY A 11 6.28 40.91 12.48
C GLY A 11 5.17 40.90 13.52
N LYS A 12 4.25 39.87 13.45
CA LYS A 12 3.11 39.70 14.38
C LYS A 12 3.43 38.62 15.43
N THR A 13 4.52 38.79 16.16
CA THR A 13 5.08 37.80 17.09
C THR A 13 4.09 37.38 18.20
N GLN A 14 3.31 38.33 18.75
CA GLN A 14 2.31 37.96 19.76
C GLN A 14 1.22 37.05 19.18
N ALA A 15 0.67 37.39 18.01
CA ALA A 15 -0.32 36.56 17.33
C ALA A 15 0.25 35.19 16.93
N ALA A 16 1.52 35.14 16.53
CA ALA A 16 2.21 33.87 16.25
C ALA A 16 2.35 32.99 17.51
N SER A 17 2.68 33.60 18.64
CA SER A 17 2.78 32.91 19.92
C SER A 17 1.41 32.38 20.38
N ASP A 18 0.36 33.20 20.29
CA ASP A 18 -1.00 32.81 20.70
C ASP A 18 -1.51 31.63 19.86
N VAL A 19 -1.37 31.71 18.54
CA VAL A 19 -1.74 30.63 17.60
C VAL A 19 -0.91 29.38 17.85
N GLY A 20 0.40 29.53 18.03
CA GLY A 20 1.30 28.42 18.29
C GLY A 20 0.96 27.68 19.58
N SER A 21 0.82 28.38 20.68
CA SER A 21 0.54 27.81 22.01
C SER A 21 -0.82 27.12 22.05
N LYS A 22 -1.86 27.76 21.53
CA LYS A 22 -3.20 27.19 21.50
C LYS A 22 -3.25 25.90 20.67
N HIS A 23 -2.78 25.93 19.44
CA HIS A 23 -2.85 24.76 18.56
C HIS A 23 -1.89 23.64 18.96
N LEU A 24 -0.77 23.95 19.61
CA LEU A 24 0.10 22.92 20.19
C LEU A 24 -0.64 22.14 21.28
N ALA A 25 -1.30 22.83 22.21
CA ALA A 25 -2.06 22.19 23.28
C ALA A 25 -3.32 21.47 22.77
N ASP A 26 -4.11 22.13 21.90
CA ASP A 26 -5.43 21.62 21.51
C ASP A 26 -5.34 20.48 20.48
N TYR A 27 -4.37 20.49 19.57
CA TYR A 27 -4.37 19.60 18.40
C TYR A 27 -3.12 18.71 18.25
N ILE A 28 -1.99 19.09 18.82
CA ILE A 28 -0.71 18.45 18.52
C ILE A 28 -0.18 17.62 19.67
N LEU A 29 -0.23 18.10 20.90
CA LEU A 29 0.31 17.42 22.06
C LEU A 29 -0.80 16.77 22.91
N VAL A 30 -0.47 15.64 23.53
CA VAL A 30 -1.28 15.04 24.58
C VAL A 30 -1.07 15.84 25.85
N GLU A 31 -2.17 16.23 26.51
CA GLU A 31 -2.10 16.90 27.82
C GLU A 31 -1.22 16.09 28.78
N GLU A 32 -0.33 16.78 29.50
CA GLU A 32 0.59 16.22 30.51
C GLU A 32 1.79 15.40 29.99
N ARG A 33 1.88 15.14 28.67
CA ARG A 33 2.99 14.34 28.15
C ARG A 33 3.55 14.98 26.90
N SER A 34 4.63 15.45 26.72
CA SER A 34 5.22 15.98 25.46
C SER A 34 5.14 15.01 24.26
N GLU A 35 4.07 14.23 24.21
CA GLU A 35 3.80 13.23 23.18
C GLU A 35 2.88 13.82 22.10
N LEU A 36 3.15 13.48 20.85
CA LEU A 36 2.32 13.90 19.72
C LEU A 36 1.01 13.11 19.69
N LYS A 37 -0.13 13.79 19.53
CA LYS A 37 -1.44 13.15 19.35
C LYS A 37 -1.51 12.28 18.10
N LEU A 38 -0.81 12.69 17.04
CA LEU A 38 -0.74 11.94 15.79
C LEU A 38 0.52 11.08 15.77
N SER A 39 0.33 9.77 15.63
CA SER A 39 1.40 8.81 15.41
C SER A 39 1.44 8.41 13.93
N LEU A 40 2.56 8.67 13.29
CA LEU A 40 2.81 8.33 11.88
C LEU A 40 3.64 7.05 11.76
N GLY A 41 3.85 6.58 10.54
CA GLY A 41 4.81 5.51 10.28
C GLY A 41 6.24 5.90 10.72
N PRO A 42 7.13 4.92 10.98
CA PRO A 42 8.47 5.18 11.51
C PRO A 42 9.27 6.21 10.73
N ASP A 43 9.18 6.16 9.40
CA ASP A 43 9.95 7.04 8.50
C ASP A 43 9.46 8.50 8.57
N ASP A 44 8.16 8.71 8.70
CA ASP A 44 7.54 10.05 8.74
C ASP A 44 7.50 10.64 10.17
N GLN A 45 7.47 9.79 11.19
CA GLN A 45 7.34 10.22 12.59
C GLN A 45 8.48 11.15 13.04
N VAL A 46 9.70 10.84 12.62
CA VAL A 46 10.89 11.65 12.95
C VAL A 46 10.80 13.03 12.29
N ALA A 47 10.47 13.06 10.99
CA ALA A 47 10.32 14.31 10.25
C ALA A 47 9.17 15.15 10.80
N TYR A 48 8.02 14.52 11.14
CA TYR A 48 6.88 15.21 11.73
C TYR A 48 7.23 15.83 13.11
N ARG A 49 7.93 15.08 13.99
CA ARG A 49 8.38 15.58 15.29
C ARG A 49 9.29 16.79 15.13
N LYS A 50 10.30 16.70 14.30
CA LYS A 50 11.23 17.80 14.00
C LYS A 50 10.49 19.05 13.49
N LEU A 51 9.53 18.87 12.58
CA LEU A 51 8.74 19.99 12.09
C LEU A 51 7.94 20.69 13.20
N VAL A 52 7.36 19.92 14.12
CA VAL A 52 6.60 20.49 15.25
C VAL A 52 7.51 21.19 16.26
N GLU A 53 8.66 20.63 16.53
CA GLU A 53 9.69 21.17 17.46
C GLU A 53 10.54 22.30 16.86
N GLU A 54 10.25 22.72 15.60
CA GLU A 54 10.95 23.79 14.89
C GLU A 54 12.43 23.49 14.57
N ASP A 55 12.77 22.21 14.52
CA ASP A 55 14.08 21.80 14.05
C ASP A 55 14.19 22.01 12.53
N ASN A 56 15.07 22.95 12.11
CA ASN A 56 15.23 23.32 10.71
C ASN A 56 16.00 22.28 9.86
N ASP A 57 16.29 21.11 10.43
CA ASP A 57 17.08 20.06 9.79
C ASP A 57 16.21 19.07 8.97
N ILE A 58 15.07 19.53 8.45
CA ILE A 58 14.21 18.76 7.55
C ILE A 58 14.33 19.38 6.15
N SER A 59 14.88 18.61 5.20
CA SER A 59 15.13 19.10 3.84
C SER A 59 14.50 18.25 2.73
N SER A 60 13.88 17.10 3.07
CA SER A 60 13.29 16.19 2.10
C SER A 60 12.26 15.23 2.73
N GLY A 61 11.44 14.59 1.88
CA GLY A 61 10.45 13.61 2.27
C GLY A 61 9.01 14.14 2.24
N ALA A 62 8.02 13.24 2.29
CA ALA A 62 6.60 13.55 2.12
C ALA A 62 6.07 14.60 3.11
N ILE A 63 6.53 14.57 4.37
CA ILE A 63 6.17 15.56 5.40
C ILE A 63 6.73 16.94 5.06
N TYR A 64 8.00 16.99 4.60
CA TYR A 64 8.62 18.24 4.18
C TYR A 64 7.92 18.83 2.96
N ASP A 65 7.68 18.04 1.94
CA ASP A 65 7.01 18.47 0.71
C ASP A 65 5.61 19.02 0.99
N SER A 66 4.84 18.35 1.86
CA SER A 66 3.54 18.80 2.33
C SER A 66 3.63 20.14 3.09
N TYR A 67 4.65 20.29 3.94
CA TYR A 67 4.89 21.54 4.65
C TYR A 67 5.22 22.69 3.70
N VAL A 68 6.08 22.46 2.69
CA VAL A 68 6.44 23.47 1.69
C VAL A 68 5.21 23.94 0.92
N GLN A 69 4.37 23.02 0.46
CA GLN A 69 3.11 23.36 -0.22
C GLN A 69 2.16 24.18 0.67
N LEU A 70 2.00 23.79 1.92
CA LEU A 70 1.18 24.54 2.88
C LEU A 70 1.76 25.92 3.17
N LYS A 71 3.09 26.01 3.28
CA LYS A 71 3.79 27.29 3.47
C LYS A 71 3.55 28.23 2.29
N GLU A 72 3.73 27.75 1.07
CA GLU A 72 3.46 28.55 -0.15
C GLU A 72 2.00 29.02 -0.22
N TYR A 73 1.06 28.17 0.17
CA TYR A 73 -0.35 28.54 0.23
C TYR A 73 -0.60 29.66 1.25
N VAL A 74 -0.04 29.53 2.45
CA VAL A 74 -0.16 30.55 3.53
C VAL A 74 0.51 31.85 3.12
N ASP A 75 1.68 31.81 2.47
CA ASP A 75 2.39 32.99 1.99
C ASP A 75 1.57 33.75 0.92
N ARG A 76 0.93 33.03 0.01
CA ARG A 76 0.02 33.63 -0.99
C ARG A 76 -1.28 34.17 -0.38
N PHE A 77 -1.77 33.53 0.70
CA PHE A 77 -3.00 33.94 1.38
C PHE A 77 -2.84 35.21 2.20
N ALA A 78 -1.64 35.48 2.71
CA ALA A 78 -1.27 36.70 3.46
C ALA A 78 0.04 37.29 2.95
N PRO A 79 0.07 37.92 1.77
CA PRO A 79 1.30 38.42 1.15
C PRO A 79 1.89 39.63 1.88
N THR A 80 1.08 40.47 2.52
CA THR A 80 1.51 41.73 3.15
C THR A 80 1.28 41.72 4.67
N LYS A 81 1.92 42.70 5.36
CA LYS A 81 1.80 42.87 6.83
C LYS A 81 0.36 43.14 7.28
N ASP A 82 -0.49 43.69 6.44
CA ASP A 82 -1.87 44.01 6.76
C ASP A 82 -2.80 42.78 6.63
N ASP A 83 -2.37 41.77 5.86
CA ASP A 83 -3.11 40.54 5.61
C ASP A 83 -3.05 39.55 6.78
N TYR A 84 -2.30 39.82 7.85
CA TYR A 84 -2.22 38.93 9.03
C TYR A 84 -3.58 38.58 9.61
N LYS A 85 -4.58 39.48 9.46
CA LYS A 85 -5.96 39.24 9.90
C LYS A 85 -6.60 38.09 9.18
N ASN A 86 -6.22 37.83 7.92
CA ASN A 86 -6.68 36.68 7.14
C ASN A 86 -6.21 35.38 7.76
N LEU A 87 -4.98 35.34 8.27
CA LEU A 87 -4.42 34.17 8.97
C LEU A 87 -5.14 33.90 10.28
N ILE A 88 -5.48 34.95 11.03
CA ILE A 88 -6.26 34.80 12.28
C ILE A 88 -7.69 34.32 11.95
N ALA A 89 -8.31 34.85 10.90
CA ALA A 89 -9.62 34.36 10.45
C ALA A 89 -9.55 32.89 9.98
N LEU A 90 -8.48 32.50 9.29
CA LEU A 90 -8.26 31.11 8.87
C LEU A 90 -8.13 30.18 10.07
N THR A 91 -7.36 30.56 11.11
CA THR A 91 -7.25 29.73 12.33
C THR A 91 -8.61 29.62 13.06
N SER A 92 -9.35 30.73 13.16
CA SER A 92 -10.70 30.71 13.74
C SER A 92 -11.68 29.84 12.93
N PHE A 93 -11.55 29.83 11.61
CA PHE A 93 -12.35 28.95 10.75
C PHE A 93 -11.96 27.48 10.94
N LEU A 94 -10.67 27.17 11.08
CA LEU A 94 -10.23 25.79 11.37
C LEU A 94 -10.77 25.30 12.71
N ASP A 95 -10.84 26.18 13.72
CA ASP A 95 -11.34 25.84 15.06
C ASP A 95 -12.87 25.62 15.11
N SER A 96 -13.64 26.39 14.38
CA SER A 96 -15.10 26.42 14.54
C SER A 96 -15.91 26.11 13.28
N GLY A 97 -15.30 26.24 12.10
CA GLY A 97 -15.96 26.05 10.81
C GLY A 97 -15.68 24.69 10.17
N VAL A 98 -14.65 23.99 10.61
CA VAL A 98 -14.34 22.64 10.11
C VAL A 98 -15.07 21.60 10.96
N GLN A 99 -15.84 20.75 10.28
CA GLN A 99 -16.53 19.62 10.90
C GLN A 99 -15.84 18.31 10.53
N VAL A 100 -15.69 17.44 11.51
CA VAL A 100 -15.11 16.11 11.34
C VAL A 100 -16.17 15.07 11.65
N LEU A 101 -16.35 14.11 10.76
CA LEU A 101 -17.18 12.94 10.98
C LEU A 101 -16.31 11.82 11.59
N LEU A 102 -16.62 11.41 12.81
CA LEU A 102 -16.01 10.26 13.46
C LEU A 102 -16.90 9.03 13.24
N ALA A 103 -16.44 8.07 12.43
CA ALA A 103 -17.07 6.78 12.29
C ALA A 103 -16.34 5.73 13.14
N ILE A 104 -17.05 5.11 14.07
CA ILE A 104 -16.51 4.04 14.91
C ILE A 104 -17.00 2.71 14.38
N ALA A 105 -16.07 1.85 13.97
CA ALA A 105 -16.36 0.50 13.48
C ALA A 105 -16.07 -0.54 14.58
N PRO A 106 -16.88 -1.62 14.67
CA PRO A 106 -16.66 -2.69 15.66
C PRO A 106 -15.39 -3.52 15.39
N GLY A 107 -14.88 -3.51 14.15
CA GLY A 107 -13.69 -4.24 13.74
C GLY A 107 -13.05 -3.68 12.49
N LEU A 108 -11.85 -4.17 12.17
CA LEU A 108 -11.07 -3.71 11.01
C LEU A 108 -11.76 -3.97 9.67
N SER A 109 -12.51 -5.08 9.56
CA SER A 109 -13.24 -5.42 8.33
C SER A 109 -14.37 -4.44 8.06
N GLU A 110 -15.11 -4.04 9.10
CA GLU A 110 -16.19 -3.05 9.00
C GLU A 110 -15.63 -1.65 8.79
N ALA A 111 -14.53 -1.31 9.46
CA ALA A 111 -13.82 -0.06 9.24
C ALA A 111 -13.39 0.09 7.77
N TYR A 112 -12.93 -1.01 7.16
CA TYR A 112 -12.56 -1.02 5.75
C TYR A 112 -13.74 -0.75 4.81
N VAL A 113 -14.88 -1.43 5.03
CA VAL A 113 -16.09 -1.22 4.20
C VAL A 113 -16.59 0.23 4.30
N ILE A 114 -16.57 0.80 5.52
CA ILE A 114 -16.93 2.21 5.74
C ILE A 114 -15.93 3.12 5.04
N PHE A 115 -14.64 2.84 5.17
CA PHE A 115 -13.56 3.61 4.58
C PHE A 115 -13.62 3.58 3.04
N GLU A 116 -13.79 2.41 2.44
CA GLU A 116 -13.95 2.24 0.99
C GLU A 116 -15.16 3.01 0.44
N THR A 117 -16.27 3.01 1.21
CA THR A 117 -17.50 3.70 0.84
C THR A 117 -17.38 5.22 0.94
N LEU A 118 -16.64 5.73 1.93
CA LEU A 118 -16.46 7.16 2.17
C LEU A 118 -15.34 7.76 1.32
N ASN A 119 -14.34 6.98 0.93
CA ASN A 119 -13.12 7.44 0.25
C ASN A 119 -13.19 7.45 -1.28
N ASP A 120 -14.38 7.36 -1.87
CA ASP A 120 -14.56 7.48 -3.33
C ASP A 120 -14.00 8.80 -3.92
N ARG A 121 -13.31 9.62 -3.08
CA ARG A 121 -12.73 10.93 -3.40
C ARG A 121 -11.36 11.27 -2.76
N GLY A 122 -10.66 10.34 -2.12
CA GLY A 122 -9.40 10.62 -1.39
C GLY A 122 -8.30 9.58 -1.59
N ALA A 123 -7.20 9.68 -0.85
CA ALA A 123 -6.10 8.69 -0.88
C ALA A 123 -6.56 7.35 -0.27
N ASP A 124 -6.74 6.34 -1.12
CA ASP A 124 -7.22 5.02 -0.72
C ASP A 124 -6.16 4.27 0.09
N LEU A 125 -6.55 3.76 1.27
CA LEU A 125 -5.79 2.67 1.89
C LEU A 125 -5.83 1.45 0.97
N THR A 126 -4.67 1.00 0.56
CA THR A 126 -4.59 -0.16 -0.32
C THR A 126 -4.91 -1.46 0.44
N THR A 127 -5.33 -2.49 -0.27
CA THR A 127 -5.44 -3.85 0.31
C THR A 127 -4.14 -4.26 1.02
N ALA A 128 -2.99 -3.78 0.53
CA ALA A 128 -1.69 -4.03 1.14
C ALA A 128 -1.56 -3.40 2.53
N ASP A 129 -1.99 -2.15 2.71
CA ASP A 129 -1.92 -1.46 4.01
C ASP A 129 -2.79 -2.15 5.06
N LEU A 130 -3.97 -2.57 4.66
CA LEU A 130 -4.89 -3.30 5.54
C LEU A 130 -4.34 -4.66 5.93
N LEU A 131 -3.78 -5.39 4.96
CA LEU A 131 -3.17 -6.68 5.21
C LEU A 131 -1.93 -6.54 6.10
N LYS A 132 -1.11 -5.51 5.88
CA LYS A 132 0.02 -5.17 6.76
C LYS A 132 -0.44 -5.03 8.21
N ASN A 133 -1.45 -4.19 8.45
CA ASN A 133 -1.98 -3.97 9.80
C ASN A 133 -2.54 -5.26 10.41
N TYR A 134 -3.23 -6.07 9.63
CA TYR A 134 -3.74 -7.37 10.07
C TYR A 134 -2.63 -8.33 10.47
N LEU A 135 -1.61 -8.49 9.63
CA LEU A 135 -0.46 -9.36 9.90
C LEU A 135 0.29 -8.91 11.14
N PHE A 136 0.55 -7.61 11.28
CA PHE A 136 1.27 -7.06 12.42
C PHE A 136 0.50 -7.23 13.73
N SER A 137 -0.82 -7.00 13.73
CA SER A 137 -1.67 -7.22 14.90
C SER A 137 -1.81 -8.70 15.29
N SER A 138 -1.66 -9.61 14.33
CA SER A 138 -1.78 -11.07 14.54
C SER A 138 -0.44 -11.77 14.79
N ALA A 139 0.69 -11.06 14.64
CA ALA A 139 2.03 -11.62 14.77
C ALA A 139 2.42 -11.99 16.21
N GLY A 140 1.83 -11.31 17.20
CA GLY A 140 2.28 -11.39 18.59
C GLY A 140 3.66 -10.74 18.81
N THR A 141 4.01 -10.47 20.06
CA THR A 141 5.25 -9.74 20.43
C THR A 141 6.51 -10.43 19.94
N ASP A 142 6.57 -11.76 20.01
CA ASP A 142 7.78 -12.54 19.69
C ASP A 142 8.05 -12.70 18.19
N SER A 143 7.08 -12.40 17.34
CA SER A 143 7.20 -12.60 15.90
C SER A 143 7.07 -11.30 15.08
N ILE A 144 6.81 -10.18 15.72
CA ILE A 144 6.55 -8.91 15.03
C ILE A 144 7.72 -8.47 14.15
N ASP A 145 8.95 -8.56 14.65
CA ASP A 145 10.15 -8.16 13.91
C ASP A 145 10.35 -9.01 12.65
N TYR A 146 10.11 -10.32 12.76
CA TYR A 146 10.16 -11.23 11.63
C TYR A 146 9.10 -10.84 10.58
N VAL A 147 7.86 -10.64 11.01
CA VAL A 147 6.75 -10.28 10.12
C VAL A 147 7.01 -8.95 9.42
N GLN A 148 7.53 -7.96 10.14
CA GLN A 148 7.92 -6.66 9.56
C GLN A 148 9.04 -6.80 8.53
N ALA A 149 10.08 -7.57 8.86
CA ALA A 149 11.21 -7.79 7.96
C ALA A 149 10.78 -8.49 6.66
N VAL A 150 9.96 -9.55 6.76
CA VAL A 150 9.46 -10.27 5.58
C VAL A 150 8.53 -9.37 4.76
N TRP A 151 7.58 -8.69 5.40
CA TRP A 151 6.68 -7.78 4.71
C TRP A 151 7.42 -6.70 3.92
N THR A 152 8.39 -6.04 4.58
CA THR A 152 9.21 -5.00 3.95
C THR A 152 9.98 -5.55 2.76
N ARG A 153 10.60 -6.72 2.90
CA ARG A 153 11.37 -7.38 1.82
C ARG A 153 10.48 -7.73 0.63
N VAL A 154 9.27 -8.24 0.87
CA VAL A 154 8.33 -8.60 -0.20
C VAL A 154 7.77 -7.34 -0.88
N ASN A 155 7.31 -6.36 -0.09
CA ASN A 155 6.72 -5.14 -0.61
C ASN A 155 7.72 -4.29 -1.41
N SER A 156 8.98 -4.21 -0.97
CA SER A 156 10.03 -3.43 -1.65
C SER A 156 10.41 -3.95 -3.04
N ARG A 157 9.93 -5.13 -3.44
CA ARG A 157 10.12 -5.67 -4.80
C ARG A 157 9.16 -5.05 -5.82
N PHE A 158 8.24 -4.22 -5.40
CA PHE A 158 7.25 -3.55 -6.23
C PHE A 158 7.39 -2.03 -6.10
N GLU A 159 7.45 -1.34 -7.24
CA GLU A 159 7.50 0.13 -7.25
C GLU A 159 6.14 0.75 -6.90
N LYS A 160 5.05 0.07 -7.25
CA LYS A 160 3.68 0.53 -7.04
C LYS A 160 2.91 -0.41 -6.11
N SER A 161 2.15 0.15 -5.19
CA SER A 161 1.27 -0.61 -4.29
C SER A 161 0.26 -1.46 -5.05
N ASP A 162 -0.27 -0.98 -6.17
CA ASP A 162 -1.22 -1.73 -7.01
C ASP A 162 -0.62 -3.02 -7.59
N ASP A 163 0.65 -2.99 -7.98
CA ASP A 163 1.32 -4.19 -8.51
C ASP A 163 1.57 -5.22 -7.39
N PHE A 164 1.84 -4.76 -6.18
CA PHE A 164 1.91 -5.64 -5.02
C PHE A 164 0.55 -6.26 -4.67
N VAL A 165 -0.51 -5.47 -4.65
CA VAL A 165 -1.88 -5.98 -4.45
C VAL A 165 -2.27 -6.97 -5.54
N LYS A 166 -1.91 -6.71 -6.79
CA LYS A 166 -2.11 -7.63 -7.92
C LYS A 166 -1.37 -8.95 -7.71
N PHE A 167 -0.12 -8.91 -7.25
CA PHE A 167 0.63 -10.12 -6.90
C PHE A 167 -0.08 -10.93 -5.81
N LEU A 168 -0.47 -10.30 -4.69
CA LEU A 168 -1.18 -10.97 -3.60
C LEU A 168 -2.50 -11.60 -4.08
N ARG A 169 -3.20 -10.94 -5.01
CA ARG A 169 -4.41 -11.45 -5.62
C ARG A 169 -4.14 -12.71 -6.47
N HIS A 170 -3.09 -12.69 -7.30
CA HIS A 170 -2.70 -13.84 -8.11
C HIS A 170 -2.23 -15.02 -7.24
N GLU A 171 -1.50 -14.75 -6.18
CA GLU A 171 -1.07 -15.75 -5.20
C GLU A 171 -2.29 -16.42 -4.55
N TYR A 172 -3.23 -15.62 -4.01
CA TYR A 172 -4.47 -16.13 -3.44
C TYR A 172 -5.26 -16.97 -4.46
N MET A 173 -5.44 -16.45 -5.67
CA MET A 173 -6.19 -17.13 -6.72
C MET A 173 -5.56 -18.44 -7.18
N SER A 174 -4.25 -18.59 -7.02
CA SER A 174 -3.54 -19.83 -7.36
C SER A 174 -3.89 -21.00 -6.42
N ARG A 175 -4.39 -20.69 -5.22
CA ARG A 175 -4.75 -21.68 -4.19
C ARG A 175 -6.24 -21.84 -3.96
N HIS A 176 -7.01 -20.77 -4.12
CA HIS A 176 -8.42 -20.71 -3.70
C HIS A 176 -9.40 -20.37 -4.82
N GLY A 177 -8.92 -20.10 -6.03
CA GLY A 177 -9.75 -19.67 -7.14
C GLY A 177 -10.06 -18.17 -7.13
N ARG A 178 -10.98 -17.76 -7.99
CA ARG A 178 -11.18 -16.36 -8.33
C ARG A 178 -11.70 -15.52 -7.17
N VAL A 179 -11.04 -14.39 -6.93
CA VAL A 179 -11.44 -13.33 -5.99
C VAL A 179 -11.45 -11.96 -6.67
N THR A 180 -12.40 -11.10 -6.31
CA THR A 180 -12.41 -9.71 -6.77
C THR A 180 -11.39 -8.87 -5.98
N SER A 181 -10.91 -7.76 -6.54
CA SER A 181 -10.00 -6.86 -5.82
C SER A 181 -10.59 -6.38 -4.49
N ARG A 182 -11.88 -6.03 -4.47
CA ARG A 182 -12.61 -5.63 -3.26
C ARG A 182 -12.75 -6.75 -2.22
N GLY A 183 -12.90 -7.99 -2.67
CA GLY A 183 -13.03 -9.14 -1.78
C GLY A 183 -11.71 -9.69 -1.25
N LEU A 184 -10.57 -9.25 -1.81
CA LEU A 184 -9.27 -9.84 -1.55
C LEU A 184 -8.86 -9.76 -0.08
N TYR A 185 -8.98 -8.59 0.56
CA TYR A 185 -8.61 -8.44 1.97
C TYR A 185 -9.36 -9.41 2.88
N LYS A 186 -10.69 -9.47 2.74
CA LYS A 186 -11.52 -10.37 3.55
C LYS A 186 -11.18 -11.84 3.29
N ALA A 187 -10.91 -12.18 2.04
CA ALA A 187 -10.52 -13.53 1.66
C ALA A 187 -9.16 -13.92 2.25
N LEU A 188 -8.17 -13.04 2.17
CA LEU A 188 -6.85 -13.25 2.78
C LEU A 188 -6.94 -13.34 4.31
N GLN A 189 -7.72 -12.48 4.95
CA GLN A 189 -7.93 -12.53 6.40
C GLN A 189 -8.52 -13.88 6.87
N ALA A 190 -9.45 -14.45 6.10
CA ALA A 190 -10.02 -15.74 6.39
C ALA A 190 -9.05 -16.91 6.15
N ASP A 191 -8.18 -16.80 5.14
CA ASP A 191 -7.18 -17.81 4.80
C ASP A 191 -6.01 -17.84 5.79
N ILE A 192 -5.51 -16.67 6.19
CA ILE A 192 -4.30 -16.54 7.02
C ILE A 192 -4.56 -17.04 8.45
N GLY A 193 -5.73 -16.75 9.03
CA GLY A 193 -6.01 -16.98 10.46
C GLY A 193 -5.35 -15.92 11.36
N ARG A 194 -5.46 -16.07 12.68
CA ARG A 194 -5.08 -15.06 13.69
C ARG A 194 -3.93 -15.46 14.60
N SER A 195 -3.31 -16.61 14.39
CA SER A 195 -2.19 -17.04 15.23
C SER A 195 -0.84 -16.63 14.61
N PRO A 196 0.19 -16.35 15.42
CA PRO A 196 1.53 -16.04 14.93
C PRO A 196 2.10 -17.12 13.99
N ARG A 197 1.76 -18.40 14.25
CA ARG A 197 2.19 -19.52 13.41
C ARG A 197 1.56 -19.49 12.02
N GLU A 198 0.28 -19.14 11.94
CA GLU A 198 -0.44 -19.04 10.67
C GLU A 198 0.05 -17.86 9.84
N VAL A 199 0.27 -16.71 10.48
CA VAL A 199 0.88 -15.52 9.86
C VAL A 199 2.25 -15.85 9.27
N ARG A 200 3.11 -16.52 10.03
CA ARG A 200 4.44 -16.94 9.57
C ARG A 200 4.34 -17.85 8.35
N ARG A 201 3.50 -18.89 8.41
CA ARG A 201 3.29 -19.82 7.29
C ARG A 201 2.81 -19.12 6.03
N TYR A 202 1.89 -18.18 6.17
CA TYR A 202 1.40 -17.37 5.06
C TYR A 202 2.54 -16.56 4.42
N LEU A 203 3.34 -15.86 5.20
CA LEU A 203 4.43 -15.04 4.70
C LEU A 203 5.52 -15.89 4.02
N GLU A 204 5.85 -17.06 4.55
CA GLU A 204 6.77 -18.01 3.90
C GLU A 204 6.24 -18.44 2.52
N GLY A 205 4.94 -18.73 2.41
CA GLY A 205 4.30 -19.05 1.14
C GLY A 205 4.30 -17.87 0.15
N VAL A 206 4.10 -16.66 0.64
CA VAL A 206 4.15 -15.43 -0.16
C VAL A 206 5.57 -15.17 -0.70
N GLU A 207 6.64 -15.38 0.09
CA GLU A 207 8.02 -15.25 -0.39
C GLU A 207 8.35 -16.26 -1.49
N ASP A 208 7.94 -17.50 -1.31
CA ASP A 208 8.09 -18.55 -2.31
C ASP A 208 7.36 -18.23 -3.61
N ALA A 209 6.11 -17.77 -3.51
CA ALA A 209 5.32 -17.36 -4.66
C ALA A 209 5.90 -16.14 -5.35
N LEU A 210 6.44 -15.17 -4.59
CA LEU A 210 7.08 -13.97 -5.14
C LEU A 210 8.26 -14.32 -6.04
N THR A 211 9.12 -15.24 -5.61
CA THR A 211 10.27 -15.68 -6.42
C THR A 211 9.82 -16.17 -7.79
N ARG A 212 8.79 -17.00 -7.84
CA ARG A 212 8.20 -17.52 -9.08
C ARG A 212 7.51 -16.42 -9.88
N TYR A 213 6.73 -15.57 -9.23
CA TYR A 213 6.02 -14.47 -9.86
C TYR A 213 6.96 -13.50 -10.59
N LEU A 214 8.04 -13.10 -9.93
CA LEU A 214 9.04 -12.23 -10.54
C LEU A 214 9.78 -12.91 -11.68
N ALA A 215 10.08 -14.20 -11.57
CA ALA A 215 10.70 -14.95 -12.64
C ALA A 215 9.85 -14.95 -13.92
N PHE A 216 8.53 -15.06 -13.84
CA PHE A 216 7.64 -14.93 -15.00
C PHE A 216 7.65 -13.52 -15.60
N LYS A 217 7.90 -12.49 -14.80
CA LYS A 217 8.03 -11.10 -15.29
C LYS A 217 9.40 -10.82 -15.90
N GLU A 218 10.41 -11.58 -15.51
CA GLU A 218 11.81 -11.44 -15.91
C GLU A 218 12.31 -12.73 -16.62
N PRO A 219 12.06 -12.93 -17.93
CA PRO A 219 12.47 -14.13 -18.66
C PRO A 219 13.97 -14.41 -18.61
N ASP A 220 14.79 -13.38 -18.37
CA ASP A 220 16.25 -13.48 -18.25
C ASP A 220 16.72 -13.78 -16.80
N SER A 221 15.79 -13.97 -15.88
CA SER A 221 16.09 -14.32 -14.47
C SER A 221 16.89 -15.61 -14.37
N SER A 222 17.84 -15.65 -13.42
CA SER A 222 18.61 -16.86 -13.10
C SER A 222 17.74 -18.05 -12.66
N TYR A 223 16.50 -17.80 -12.27
CA TYR A 223 15.51 -18.84 -12.00
C TYR A 223 15.32 -19.79 -13.21
N TRP A 224 15.48 -19.27 -14.42
CA TRP A 224 15.32 -19.99 -15.67
C TRP A 224 16.62 -20.54 -16.25
N SER A 225 17.73 -20.52 -15.51
CA SER A 225 19.05 -20.91 -16.03
C SER A 225 19.14 -22.37 -16.52
N SER A 226 18.28 -23.24 -15.98
CA SER A 226 18.27 -24.69 -16.31
C SER A 226 17.11 -25.13 -17.20
N ILE A 227 16.36 -24.19 -17.80
CA ILE A 227 15.24 -24.54 -18.69
C ILE A 227 15.69 -24.68 -20.16
N PRO A 228 14.98 -25.49 -20.98
CA PRO A 228 15.18 -25.54 -22.41
C PRO A 228 14.95 -24.20 -23.09
N GLU A 229 15.68 -23.95 -24.17
CA GLU A 229 15.65 -22.66 -24.88
C GLU A 229 14.27 -22.36 -25.53
N ASP A 230 13.56 -23.40 -25.99
CA ASP A 230 12.21 -23.31 -26.55
C ASP A 230 11.19 -22.75 -25.54
N VAL A 231 11.34 -23.04 -24.25
CA VAL A 231 10.47 -22.47 -23.20
C VAL A 231 10.72 -20.98 -22.97
N ARG A 232 11.94 -20.53 -23.26
CA ARG A 232 12.30 -19.10 -23.13
C ARG A 232 11.46 -18.22 -24.06
N ASP A 233 11.19 -18.67 -25.28
CA ASP A 233 10.33 -17.96 -26.23
C ASP A 233 8.90 -17.82 -25.68
N SER A 234 8.39 -18.83 -25.02
CA SER A 234 7.09 -18.77 -24.35
C SER A 234 7.07 -17.77 -23.19
N LEU A 235 8.14 -17.70 -22.39
CA LEU A 235 8.27 -16.69 -21.34
C LEU A 235 8.33 -15.28 -21.90
N LEU A 236 9.04 -15.07 -23.00
CA LEU A 236 9.06 -13.79 -23.72
C LEU A 236 7.68 -13.41 -24.26
N ALA A 237 6.88 -14.39 -24.73
CA ALA A 237 5.50 -14.15 -25.12
C ALA A 237 4.62 -13.69 -23.95
N PHE A 238 4.74 -14.29 -22.76
CA PHE A 238 4.02 -13.82 -21.57
C PHE A 238 4.34 -12.36 -21.24
N ARG A 239 5.61 -11.98 -21.26
CA ARG A 239 6.06 -10.61 -21.04
C ARG A 239 5.53 -9.65 -22.10
N ARG A 240 5.66 -10.03 -23.39
CA ARG A 240 5.29 -9.18 -24.54
C ARG A 240 3.79 -8.93 -24.64
N PHE A 241 2.98 -9.94 -24.38
CA PHE A 241 1.51 -9.88 -24.48
C PHE A 241 0.82 -9.65 -23.15
N GLN A 242 1.57 -9.52 -22.05
CA GLN A 242 1.04 -9.27 -20.72
C GLN A 242 -0.09 -10.24 -20.30
N PHE A 243 0.09 -11.54 -20.50
CA PHE A 243 -0.90 -12.57 -20.17
C PHE A 243 -1.04 -12.76 -18.65
N GLU A 244 -1.34 -11.68 -17.93
CA GLU A 244 -1.45 -11.68 -16.46
C GLU A 244 -2.57 -12.60 -15.92
N SER A 245 -3.64 -12.79 -16.72
CA SER A 245 -4.76 -13.67 -16.34
C SER A 245 -4.38 -15.13 -16.14
N SER A 246 -3.28 -15.59 -16.73
CA SER A 246 -2.77 -16.96 -16.59
C SER A 246 -1.87 -17.14 -15.35
N MET A 247 -1.47 -16.07 -14.69
CA MET A 247 -0.52 -16.10 -13.57
C MET A 247 -0.99 -17.01 -12.42
N PRO A 248 -2.26 -17.03 -11.99
CA PRO A 248 -2.71 -17.95 -10.94
C PRO A 248 -2.47 -19.41 -11.29
N LEU A 249 -2.73 -19.81 -12.53
CA LEU A 249 -2.53 -21.19 -13.00
C LEU A 249 -1.04 -21.55 -13.02
N LEU A 250 -0.19 -20.67 -13.50
CA LEU A 250 1.25 -20.88 -13.52
C LEU A 250 1.84 -20.98 -12.11
N LEU A 251 1.45 -20.09 -11.21
CA LEU A 251 1.87 -20.16 -9.80
C LEU A 251 1.43 -21.48 -9.15
N SER A 252 0.21 -21.93 -9.39
CA SER A 252 -0.28 -23.23 -8.89
C SER A 252 0.55 -24.39 -9.44
N ALA A 253 0.77 -24.43 -10.75
CA ALA A 253 1.56 -25.48 -11.40
C ALA A 253 2.98 -25.56 -10.83
N PHE A 254 3.66 -24.42 -10.68
CA PHE A 254 5.03 -24.39 -10.15
C PHE A 254 5.12 -24.63 -8.63
N SER A 255 4.01 -24.51 -7.91
CA SER A 255 3.94 -24.85 -6.49
C SER A 255 3.69 -26.35 -6.26
N ASN A 256 2.90 -26.98 -7.12
CA ASN A 256 2.37 -28.32 -6.86
C ASN A 256 2.96 -29.42 -7.76
N TRP A 257 3.56 -29.06 -8.90
CA TRP A 257 4.06 -30.06 -9.85
C TRP A 257 5.58 -30.18 -9.79
N LYS A 258 6.10 -31.30 -10.31
CA LYS A 258 7.53 -31.43 -10.57
C LYS A 258 7.95 -30.39 -11.59
N GLN A 259 9.08 -29.73 -11.36
CA GLN A 259 9.58 -28.62 -12.19
C GLN A 259 9.58 -28.92 -13.68
N ILE A 260 9.98 -30.11 -14.08
CA ILE A 260 10.01 -30.53 -15.50
C ILE A 260 8.61 -30.48 -16.15
N ASN A 261 7.56 -30.84 -15.42
CA ASN A 261 6.21 -30.81 -15.92
C ASN A 261 5.66 -29.38 -15.95
N ALA A 262 5.95 -28.59 -14.91
CA ALA A 262 5.54 -27.17 -14.85
C ALA A 262 6.20 -26.37 -15.98
N VAL A 263 7.48 -26.60 -16.26
CA VAL A 263 8.20 -25.96 -17.37
C VAL A 263 7.57 -26.29 -18.71
N ARG A 264 7.30 -27.57 -19.01
CA ARG A 264 6.62 -27.97 -20.26
C ARG A 264 5.18 -27.42 -20.38
N PHE A 265 4.57 -27.12 -19.25
CA PHE A 265 3.22 -26.55 -19.23
C PHE A 265 3.19 -25.09 -19.64
N VAL A 266 4.29 -24.34 -19.43
CA VAL A 266 4.42 -22.93 -19.85
C VAL A 266 4.10 -22.77 -21.34
N ASP A 267 4.67 -23.60 -22.21
CA ASP A 267 4.44 -23.56 -23.64
C ASP A 267 2.97 -23.75 -24.02
N ARG A 268 2.31 -24.68 -23.35
CA ARG A 268 0.88 -24.97 -23.59
C ARG A 268 0.01 -23.79 -23.17
N VAL A 269 0.30 -23.18 -22.02
CA VAL A 269 -0.44 -22.02 -21.52
C VAL A 269 -0.19 -20.81 -22.45
N ALA A 270 1.05 -20.59 -22.90
CA ALA A 270 1.39 -19.53 -23.85
C ALA A 270 0.63 -19.73 -25.19
N ALA A 271 0.72 -20.92 -25.75
CA ALA A 271 0.05 -21.25 -27.00
C ALA A 271 -1.46 -21.12 -26.91
N TRP A 272 -2.07 -21.55 -25.81
CA TRP A 272 -3.49 -21.39 -25.56
C TRP A 272 -3.88 -19.91 -25.42
N SER A 273 -3.12 -19.15 -24.65
CA SER A 273 -3.37 -17.71 -24.43
C SER A 273 -3.32 -16.92 -25.72
N ILE A 274 -2.33 -17.20 -26.60
CA ILE A 274 -2.20 -16.56 -27.92
C ILE A 274 -3.39 -16.90 -28.79
N ARG A 275 -3.76 -18.18 -28.88
CA ARG A 275 -4.91 -18.61 -29.71
C ARG A 275 -6.22 -18.01 -29.21
N ALA A 276 -6.46 -18.03 -27.90
CA ALA A 276 -7.65 -17.44 -27.32
C ALA A 276 -7.75 -15.93 -27.59
N TRP A 277 -6.64 -15.22 -27.53
CA TRP A 277 -6.59 -13.80 -27.83
C TRP A 277 -6.80 -13.50 -29.34
N VAL A 278 -6.16 -14.27 -30.22
CA VAL A 278 -6.20 -14.01 -31.68
C VAL A 278 -7.52 -14.47 -32.32
N VAL A 279 -8.05 -15.64 -31.91
CA VAL A 279 -9.20 -16.26 -32.58
C VAL A 279 -10.53 -15.81 -31.96
N ASP A 280 -10.62 -15.79 -30.65
CA ASP A 280 -11.89 -15.60 -29.92
C ASP A 280 -12.00 -14.22 -29.25
N ASN A 281 -10.93 -13.41 -29.28
CA ASN A 281 -10.86 -12.15 -28.56
C ASN A 281 -11.37 -12.28 -27.10
N ILE A 282 -11.02 -13.39 -26.43
CA ILE A 282 -11.49 -13.70 -25.08
C ILE A 282 -11.03 -12.59 -24.15
N GLY A 283 -11.97 -11.82 -23.64
CA GLY A 283 -11.69 -10.73 -22.68
C GLY A 283 -11.00 -11.27 -21.43
N GLY A 284 -10.10 -10.47 -20.84
CA GLY A 284 -9.27 -10.84 -19.69
C GLY A 284 -10.06 -11.44 -18.51
N GLY A 285 -11.31 -11.01 -18.29
CA GLY A 285 -12.16 -11.54 -17.22
C GLY A 285 -12.64 -12.98 -17.42
N ALA A 286 -12.90 -13.40 -18.67
CA ALA A 286 -13.28 -14.77 -18.99
C ALA A 286 -12.06 -15.70 -18.93
N ALA A 287 -10.93 -15.26 -19.46
CA ALA A 287 -9.65 -15.96 -19.35
C ALA A 287 -9.22 -16.15 -17.89
N GLU A 288 -9.29 -15.10 -17.07
CA GLU A 288 -8.99 -15.16 -15.63
C GLU A 288 -9.88 -16.21 -14.94
N LYS A 289 -11.19 -16.22 -15.22
CA LYS A 289 -12.12 -17.21 -14.63
C LYS A 289 -11.72 -18.65 -14.99
N ALA A 290 -11.37 -18.89 -16.25
CA ALA A 290 -10.97 -20.22 -16.72
C ALA A 290 -9.65 -20.66 -16.07
N PHE A 291 -8.63 -19.79 -16.06
CA PHE A 291 -7.32 -20.09 -15.48
C PHE A 291 -7.40 -20.29 -13.96
N CYS A 292 -8.16 -19.46 -13.23
CA CYS A 292 -8.35 -19.64 -11.79
C CYS A 292 -9.10 -20.94 -11.47
N GLY A 293 -10.09 -21.34 -12.29
CA GLY A 293 -10.75 -22.62 -12.15
C GLY A 293 -9.80 -23.79 -12.34
N ALA A 294 -8.94 -23.73 -13.36
CA ALA A 294 -7.93 -24.75 -13.62
C ALA A 294 -6.79 -24.79 -12.58
N ALA A 295 -6.52 -23.67 -11.90
CA ALA A 295 -5.48 -23.60 -10.86
C ALA A 295 -5.83 -24.40 -9.60
N VAL A 296 -7.12 -24.58 -9.31
CA VAL A 296 -7.63 -25.25 -8.08
C VAL A 296 -8.28 -26.60 -8.38
N ALA A 297 -8.34 -27.03 -9.63
CA ALA A 297 -8.81 -28.34 -10.05
C ALA A 297 -7.72 -29.42 -9.88
#